data_e1cb42df088701bd2b84fc458227342c
#
_entry.id   e1cb42df088701bd2b84fc458227342c
#
_cell.length_a   1.000
_cell.length_b   1.000
_cell.length_c   1.000
_cell.angle_alpha   90.00
_cell.angle_beta   90.00
_cell.angle_gamma   90.00
#
_symmetry.space_group_name_H-M   'P 1'
#
loop_
_entity.id
_entity.type
_entity.pdbx_description
1 polymer ?
#
loop_
_entity_poly.entity_id
_entity_poly.type
_entity_poly.pdbx_seq_one_letter_code
_entity_poly.pdbx_strand_id
1 'polypeptide(L)'
;MLGLPALYAIVDPLDTRRPPAALAAALLAGGARLLQLRLKPPISRELLAAAEAIRPLAHAAGALFLVNDRPDIAHAVEADGVHLGQEDLPVAAARRILGRGRIVGVSTHDVDQARAAATAGADYVAVGPIYATTSKEHPLTPRGLELVRAVRGVVACPIVAIGGITAETAPLVRAAGADAVAMIGALVRAADPAAAVRAVLAGIG
;
A
#
# COMPACT_ATOMS: atom_id res chain seq x y z
N MET A 1 11.86 6.34 13.72
CA MET A 1 11.51 5.32 12.71
C MET A 1 10.03 5.52 12.39
N LEU A 2 9.62 5.48 11.12
CA LEU A 2 8.21 5.61 10.71
C LEU A 2 7.41 4.44 11.29
N GLY A 3 6.42 4.72 12.15
CA GLY A 3 5.47 3.72 12.63
C GLY A 3 4.32 3.57 11.63
N LEU A 4 4.31 2.51 10.84
CA LEU A 4 3.19 2.22 9.93
C LEU A 4 2.07 1.47 10.66
N PRO A 5 0.78 1.79 10.37
CA PRO A 5 -0.34 0.92 10.75
C PRO A 5 -0.17 -0.50 10.19
N ALA A 6 -0.54 -1.52 10.95
CA ALA A 6 -0.31 -2.92 10.61
C ALA A 6 -1.04 -3.38 9.34
N LEU A 7 -2.16 -2.73 8.97
CA LEU A 7 -2.88 -2.96 7.73
C LEU A 7 -2.75 -1.76 6.78
N TYR A 8 -2.29 -2.01 5.56
CA TYR A 8 -2.26 -1.08 4.44
C TYR A 8 -3.36 -1.46 3.44
N ALA A 9 -4.48 -0.80 3.50
CA ALA A 9 -5.61 -1.07 2.62
C ALA A 9 -5.46 -0.29 1.30
N ILE A 10 -5.50 -1.00 0.17
CA ILE A 10 -5.37 -0.39 -1.15
C ILE A 10 -6.77 -0.22 -1.76
N VAL A 11 -7.13 1.04 -2.00
CA VAL A 11 -8.36 1.45 -2.70
C VAL A 11 -8.11 1.29 -4.19
N ASP A 12 -8.48 0.12 -4.70
CA ASP A 12 -8.44 -0.21 -6.12
C ASP A 12 -9.81 -0.83 -6.47
N PRO A 13 -10.62 -0.18 -7.31
CA PRO A 13 -11.94 -0.70 -7.64
C PRO A 13 -11.90 -2.08 -8.30
N LEU A 14 -10.80 -2.43 -8.99
CA LEU A 14 -10.71 -3.65 -9.79
C LEU A 14 -11.95 -3.79 -10.70
N ASP A 15 -12.64 -4.91 -10.58
CA ASP A 15 -13.86 -5.27 -11.29
C ASP A 15 -15.16 -5.01 -10.49
N THR A 16 -15.05 -4.43 -9.30
CA THR A 16 -16.21 -4.30 -8.38
C THR A 16 -17.18 -3.19 -8.73
N ARG A 17 -16.81 -2.28 -9.64
CA ARG A 17 -17.58 -1.07 -10.01
C ARG A 17 -17.91 -0.14 -8.84
N ARG A 18 -17.29 -0.33 -7.67
CA ARG A 18 -17.50 0.54 -6.51
C ARG A 18 -16.74 1.86 -6.72
N PRO A 19 -17.38 3.02 -6.51
CA PRO A 19 -16.67 4.29 -6.55
C PRO A 19 -15.52 4.31 -5.54
N PRO A 20 -14.31 4.82 -5.90
CA PRO A 20 -13.14 4.84 -5.03
C PRO A 20 -13.39 5.47 -3.66
N ALA A 21 -14.13 6.58 -3.60
CA ALA A 21 -14.46 7.26 -2.34
C ALA A 21 -15.38 6.41 -1.43
N ALA A 22 -16.36 5.71 -2.01
CA ALA A 22 -17.23 4.82 -1.25
C ALA A 22 -16.46 3.62 -0.70
N LEU A 23 -15.53 3.06 -1.49
CA LEU A 23 -14.65 1.98 -1.05
C LEU A 23 -13.73 2.45 0.08
N ALA A 24 -13.09 3.62 -0.07
CA ALA A 24 -12.25 4.21 0.98
C ALA A 24 -13.03 4.42 2.28
N ALA A 25 -14.25 4.98 2.21
CA ALA A 25 -15.10 5.16 3.39
C ALA A 25 -15.40 3.84 4.09
N ALA A 26 -15.71 2.77 3.35
CA ALA A 26 -15.96 1.45 3.91
C ALA A 26 -14.72 0.86 4.59
N LEU A 27 -13.53 0.98 3.97
CA LEU A 27 -12.27 0.50 4.56
C LEU A 27 -11.92 1.27 5.85
N LEU A 28 -12.11 2.59 5.85
CA LEU A 28 -11.90 3.45 7.04
C LEU A 28 -12.88 3.11 8.16
N ALA A 29 -14.15 2.87 7.84
CA ALA A 29 -15.17 2.42 8.80
C ALA A 29 -14.84 1.06 9.42
N GLY A 30 -14.10 0.21 8.70
CA GLY A 30 -13.56 -1.04 9.20
C GLY A 30 -12.37 -0.89 10.17
N GLY A 31 -11.77 0.30 10.24
CA GLY A 31 -10.62 0.58 11.10
C GLY A 31 -9.28 0.71 10.36
N ALA A 32 -9.25 0.70 9.02
CA ALA A 32 -8.02 0.97 8.28
C ALA A 32 -7.48 2.38 8.61
N ARG A 33 -6.16 2.48 8.82
CA ARG A 33 -5.47 3.75 9.15
C ARG A 33 -4.31 4.06 8.22
N LEU A 34 -4.14 3.26 7.17
CA LEU A 34 -3.21 3.52 6.07
C LEU A 34 -3.91 3.11 4.77
N LEU A 35 -4.15 4.08 3.90
CA LEU A 35 -4.80 3.89 2.60
C LEU A 35 -3.84 4.22 1.46
N GLN A 36 -4.02 3.53 0.34
CA GLN A 36 -3.44 3.91 -0.94
C GLN A 36 -4.54 3.97 -2.00
N LEU A 37 -4.61 5.06 -2.74
CA LEU A 37 -5.42 5.11 -3.96
C LEU A 37 -4.62 4.58 -5.15
N ARG A 38 -5.11 3.52 -5.78
CA ARG A 38 -4.55 2.92 -6.98
C ARG A 38 -5.62 2.81 -8.06
N LEU A 39 -5.46 3.55 -9.16
CA LEU A 39 -6.28 3.41 -10.36
C LEU A 39 -5.38 3.02 -11.53
N LYS A 40 -5.71 1.95 -12.23
CA LYS A 40 -4.98 1.48 -13.41
C LYS A 40 -5.97 1.23 -14.57
N PRO A 41 -5.70 1.77 -15.77
CA PRO A 41 -4.65 2.74 -16.09
C PRO A 41 -4.90 4.08 -15.38
N PRO A 42 -3.84 4.85 -15.04
CA PRO A 42 -3.99 6.11 -14.31
C PRO A 42 -4.44 7.25 -15.24
N ILE A 43 -5.75 7.44 -15.42
CA ILE A 43 -6.29 8.62 -16.07
C ILE A 43 -6.17 9.79 -15.09
N SER A 44 -5.32 10.77 -15.38
CA SER A 44 -4.93 11.83 -14.43
C SER A 44 -6.11 12.58 -13.83
N ARG A 45 -7.13 12.93 -14.64
CA ARG A 45 -8.33 13.62 -14.16
C ARG A 45 -9.14 12.77 -13.18
N GLU A 46 -9.33 11.49 -13.47
CA GLU A 46 -10.07 10.58 -12.61
C GLU A 46 -9.32 10.29 -11.31
N LEU A 47 -7.99 10.09 -11.40
CA LEU A 47 -7.14 9.89 -10.23
C LEU A 47 -7.15 11.10 -9.33
N LEU A 48 -7.04 12.33 -9.88
CA LEU A 48 -7.11 13.58 -9.13
C LEU A 48 -8.44 13.70 -8.40
N ALA A 49 -9.56 13.57 -9.12
CA ALA A 49 -10.90 13.68 -8.54
C ALA A 49 -11.14 12.63 -7.43
N ALA A 50 -10.68 11.40 -7.64
CA ALA A 50 -10.77 10.35 -6.62
C ALA A 50 -9.89 10.67 -5.39
N ALA A 51 -8.68 11.18 -5.60
CA ALA A 51 -7.77 11.56 -4.52
C ALA A 51 -8.32 12.73 -3.70
N GLU A 52 -8.87 13.77 -4.36
CA GLU A 52 -9.55 14.90 -3.71
C GLU A 52 -10.75 14.45 -2.86
N ALA A 53 -11.52 13.46 -3.33
CA ALA A 53 -12.65 12.93 -2.58
C ALA A 53 -12.23 12.04 -1.39
N ILE A 54 -11.12 11.31 -1.48
CA ILE A 54 -10.67 10.37 -0.44
C ILE A 54 -9.87 11.08 0.65
N ARG A 55 -9.05 12.06 0.31
CA ARG A 55 -8.16 12.74 1.25
C ARG A 55 -8.88 13.25 2.51
N PRO A 56 -10.00 14.01 2.42
CA PRO A 56 -10.71 14.47 3.62
C PRO A 56 -11.30 13.31 4.45
N LEU A 57 -11.72 12.21 3.83
CA LEU A 57 -12.22 11.03 4.55
C LEU A 57 -11.11 10.36 5.36
N ALA A 58 -9.93 10.19 4.76
CA ALA A 58 -8.76 9.64 5.44
C ALA A 58 -8.33 10.52 6.61
N HIS A 59 -8.22 11.84 6.39
CA HIS A 59 -7.86 12.80 7.42
C HIS A 59 -8.84 12.81 8.59
N ALA A 60 -10.15 12.83 8.33
CA ALA A 60 -11.18 12.78 9.37
C ALA A 60 -11.13 11.48 10.20
N ALA A 61 -10.67 10.37 9.60
CA ALA A 61 -10.46 9.10 10.27
C ALA A 61 -9.09 8.98 10.97
N GLY A 62 -8.22 9.99 10.90
CA GLY A 62 -6.84 9.92 11.40
C GLY A 62 -5.99 8.90 10.66
N ALA A 63 -6.28 8.65 9.38
CA ALA A 63 -5.56 7.70 8.55
C ALA A 63 -4.56 8.39 7.62
N LEU A 64 -3.43 7.74 7.37
CA LEU A 64 -2.47 8.13 6.35
C LEU A 64 -3.05 7.79 4.95
N PHE A 65 -2.87 8.71 4.02
CA PHE A 65 -3.34 8.57 2.64
C PHE A 65 -2.19 8.74 1.64
N LEU A 66 -1.92 7.71 0.84
CA LEU A 66 -0.90 7.70 -0.20
C LEU A 66 -1.55 7.55 -1.59
N VAL A 67 -0.89 8.13 -2.59
CA VAL A 67 -1.28 7.96 -4.01
C VAL A 67 -0.27 7.04 -4.68
N ASN A 68 -0.77 6.15 -5.55
CA ASN A 68 0.09 5.23 -6.29
C ASN A 68 0.70 5.90 -7.53
N ASP A 69 2.01 5.71 -7.79
CA ASP A 69 2.80 6.10 -8.96
C ASP A 69 2.92 7.61 -9.25
N ARG A 70 2.05 8.46 -8.73
CA ARG A 70 1.88 9.86 -9.14
C ARG A 70 2.21 10.83 -8.01
N PRO A 71 3.49 11.18 -7.81
CA PRO A 71 3.90 12.16 -6.79
C PRO A 71 3.36 13.58 -7.06
N ASP A 72 3.10 13.93 -8.30
CA ASP A 72 2.48 15.19 -8.69
C ASP A 72 1.00 15.28 -8.20
N ILE A 73 0.22 14.22 -8.36
CA ILE A 73 -1.15 14.14 -7.83
C ILE A 73 -1.11 14.11 -6.30
N ALA A 74 -0.22 13.31 -5.70
CA ALA A 74 -0.04 13.27 -4.25
C ALA A 74 0.27 14.65 -3.67
N HIS A 75 1.12 15.44 -4.35
CA HIS A 75 1.44 16.82 -3.99
C HIS A 75 0.22 17.73 -4.13
N ALA A 76 -0.49 17.65 -5.26
CA ALA A 76 -1.63 18.53 -5.56
C ALA A 76 -2.78 18.38 -4.55
N VAL A 77 -3.05 17.16 -4.03
CA VAL A 77 -4.09 16.90 -3.04
C VAL A 77 -3.58 16.90 -1.60
N GLU A 78 -2.31 17.25 -1.39
CA GLU A 78 -1.67 17.22 -0.06
C GLU A 78 -1.77 15.85 0.63
N ALA A 79 -1.67 14.75 -0.14
CA ALA A 79 -1.61 13.41 0.42
C ALA A 79 -0.38 13.24 1.33
N ASP A 80 -0.41 12.27 2.26
CA ASP A 80 0.69 12.02 3.19
C ASP A 80 1.92 11.43 2.49
N GLY A 81 1.77 10.93 1.25
CA GLY A 81 2.88 10.42 0.48
C GLY A 81 2.49 9.75 -0.84
N VAL A 82 3.46 9.06 -1.39
CA VAL A 82 3.36 8.31 -2.65
C VAL A 82 3.91 6.90 -2.48
N HIS A 83 3.35 5.96 -3.24
CA HIS A 83 3.92 4.62 -3.42
C HIS A 83 4.36 4.45 -4.87
N LEU A 84 5.61 4.02 -5.09
CA LEU A 84 6.25 3.92 -6.40
C LEU A 84 6.57 2.46 -6.76
N GLY A 85 6.40 2.11 -8.02
CA GLY A 85 6.90 0.88 -8.62
C GLY A 85 8.35 1.02 -9.11
N GLN A 86 8.88 -0.08 -9.67
CA GLN A 86 10.25 -0.14 -10.17
C GLN A 86 10.47 0.70 -11.47
N GLU A 87 9.39 0.94 -12.21
CA GLU A 87 9.41 1.68 -13.49
C GLU A 87 8.96 3.13 -13.32
N ASP A 88 8.56 3.53 -12.11
CA ASP A 88 8.12 4.88 -11.80
C ASP A 88 9.30 5.82 -11.52
N LEU A 89 9.00 7.07 -11.12
CA LEU A 89 10.03 8.03 -10.77
C LEU A 89 10.93 7.53 -9.64
N PRO A 90 12.26 7.73 -9.74
CA PRO A 90 13.17 7.41 -8.63
C PRO A 90 12.80 8.17 -7.35
N VAL A 91 13.07 7.59 -6.18
CA VAL A 91 12.81 8.18 -4.85
C VAL A 91 13.27 9.63 -4.76
N ALA A 92 14.48 9.95 -5.22
CA ALA A 92 15.03 11.31 -5.18
C ALA A 92 14.20 12.30 -6.03
N ALA A 93 13.63 11.87 -7.15
CA ALA A 93 12.77 12.70 -7.98
C ALA A 93 11.41 12.94 -7.33
N ALA A 94 10.80 11.88 -6.79
CA ALA A 94 9.55 11.99 -6.04
C ALA A 94 9.69 12.92 -4.83
N ARG A 95 10.80 12.84 -4.09
CA ARG A 95 11.11 13.74 -2.98
C ARG A 95 11.16 15.21 -3.37
N ARG A 96 11.72 15.53 -4.56
CA ARG A 96 11.74 16.92 -5.05
C ARG A 96 10.34 17.45 -5.33
N ILE A 97 9.43 16.62 -5.81
CA ILE A 97 8.04 16.99 -6.10
C ILE A 97 7.23 17.12 -4.81
N LEU A 98 7.34 16.13 -3.92
CA LEU A 98 6.53 16.07 -2.68
C LEU A 98 7.01 17.03 -1.58
N GLY A 99 8.29 17.39 -1.61
CA GLY A 99 8.92 18.12 -0.50
C GLY A 99 9.31 17.22 0.68
N ARG A 100 9.75 17.86 1.77
CA ARG A 100 10.15 17.17 3.00
C ARG A 100 8.93 16.73 3.82
N GLY A 101 9.08 15.63 4.56
CA GLY A 101 8.07 15.15 5.51
C GLY A 101 6.95 14.31 4.91
N ARG A 102 6.94 14.09 3.59
CA ARG A 102 5.99 13.16 2.94
C ARG A 102 6.58 11.77 2.81
N ILE A 103 5.74 10.76 2.89
CA ILE A 103 6.13 9.34 2.81
C ILE A 103 6.40 8.95 1.36
N VAL A 104 7.52 8.27 1.12
CA VAL A 104 7.80 7.62 -0.17
C VAL A 104 8.05 6.14 0.08
N GLY A 105 7.12 5.30 -0.39
CA GLY A 105 7.26 3.84 -0.38
C GLY A 105 7.64 3.31 -1.75
N VAL A 106 8.31 2.16 -1.80
CA VAL A 106 8.76 1.54 -3.04
C VAL A 106 8.42 0.05 -3.07
N SER A 107 7.78 -0.40 -4.16
CA SER A 107 7.58 -1.82 -4.48
C SER A 107 8.89 -2.50 -4.82
N THR A 108 9.14 -3.69 -4.24
CA THR A 108 10.35 -4.49 -4.49
C THR A 108 9.99 -5.98 -4.60
N HIS A 109 10.77 -6.74 -5.36
CA HIS A 109 10.48 -8.13 -5.69
C HIS A 109 11.60 -9.10 -5.29
N ASP A 110 12.73 -8.56 -4.83
CA ASP A 110 13.89 -9.29 -4.33
C ASP A 110 14.67 -8.45 -3.30
N VAL A 111 15.70 -9.05 -2.73
CA VAL A 111 16.53 -8.46 -1.66
C VAL A 111 17.35 -7.28 -2.18
N ASP A 112 17.83 -7.34 -3.41
CA ASP A 112 18.69 -6.28 -3.97
C ASP A 112 17.89 -5.03 -4.29
N GLN A 113 16.68 -5.17 -4.84
CA GLN A 113 15.75 -4.06 -5.02
C GLN A 113 15.36 -3.43 -3.68
N ALA A 114 15.10 -4.23 -2.63
CA ALA A 114 14.76 -3.71 -1.31
C ALA A 114 15.91 -2.93 -0.70
N ARG A 115 17.15 -3.44 -0.80
CA ARG A 115 18.36 -2.74 -0.34
C ARG A 115 18.58 -1.43 -1.09
N ALA A 116 18.44 -1.45 -2.42
CA ALA A 116 18.58 -0.27 -3.26
C ALA A 116 17.54 0.80 -2.94
N ALA A 117 16.27 0.44 -2.77
CA ALA A 117 15.20 1.36 -2.39
C ALA A 117 15.45 1.99 -1.01
N ALA A 118 15.85 1.19 -0.01
CA ALA A 118 16.19 1.69 1.32
C ALA A 118 17.39 2.64 1.28
N THR A 119 18.44 2.31 0.51
CA THR A 119 19.62 3.16 0.32
C THR A 119 19.27 4.47 -0.39
N ALA A 120 18.30 4.43 -1.34
CA ALA A 120 17.81 5.63 -2.02
C ALA A 120 16.93 6.53 -1.13
N GLY A 121 16.65 6.13 0.12
CA GLY A 121 15.88 6.91 1.10
C GLY A 121 14.39 6.69 1.03
N ALA A 122 13.93 5.51 0.61
CA ALA A 122 12.53 5.12 0.78
C ALA A 122 12.19 5.02 2.28
N ASP A 123 11.00 5.51 2.67
CA ASP A 123 10.53 5.44 4.06
C ASP A 123 10.06 4.03 4.44
N TYR A 124 9.62 3.24 3.46
CA TYR A 124 9.34 1.82 3.58
C TYR A 124 9.54 1.10 2.25
N VAL A 125 9.79 -0.18 2.32
CA VAL A 125 9.82 -1.08 1.15
C VAL A 125 8.62 -2.01 1.17
N ALA A 126 7.94 -2.17 0.01
CA ALA A 126 6.87 -3.15 -0.14
C ALA A 126 7.41 -4.37 -0.86
N VAL A 127 7.30 -5.55 -0.26
CA VAL A 127 7.87 -6.80 -0.77
C VAL A 127 6.78 -7.78 -1.21
N GLY A 128 6.93 -8.33 -2.38
CA GLY A 128 5.97 -9.30 -2.91
C GLY A 128 6.14 -9.64 -4.40
N PRO A 129 5.25 -10.51 -4.91
CA PRO A 129 4.09 -11.09 -4.22
C PRO A 129 4.47 -12.23 -3.26
N ILE A 130 3.85 -12.25 -2.06
CA ILE A 130 4.08 -13.31 -1.08
C ILE A 130 3.34 -14.59 -1.48
N TYR A 131 2.08 -14.47 -1.85
CA TYR A 131 1.23 -15.54 -2.35
C TYR A 131 0.72 -15.23 -3.75
N ALA A 132 0.12 -16.22 -4.42
CA ALA A 132 -0.51 -16.02 -5.73
C ALA A 132 -1.59 -14.93 -5.67
N THR A 133 -1.63 -14.06 -6.67
CA THR A 133 -2.58 -12.95 -6.74
C THR A 133 -3.05 -12.70 -8.16
N THR A 134 -4.30 -12.26 -8.30
CA THR A 134 -4.93 -11.85 -9.55
C THR A 134 -5.16 -10.34 -9.63
N SER A 135 -4.64 -9.56 -8.68
CA SER A 135 -4.83 -8.11 -8.63
C SER A 135 -3.92 -7.30 -9.56
N LYS A 136 -3.02 -7.96 -10.30
CA LYS A 136 -2.17 -7.37 -11.35
C LYS A 136 -2.32 -8.17 -12.64
N GLU A 137 -2.28 -7.48 -13.79
CA GLU A 137 -2.40 -8.11 -15.12
C GLU A 137 -1.28 -9.13 -15.41
N HIS A 138 -0.07 -8.85 -14.94
CA HIS A 138 1.09 -9.74 -15.06
C HIS A 138 1.61 -10.12 -13.67
N PRO A 139 1.01 -11.14 -13.03
CA PRO A 139 1.42 -11.54 -11.70
C PRO A 139 2.80 -12.21 -11.75
N LEU A 140 3.71 -11.72 -10.91
CA LEU A 140 5.00 -12.35 -10.69
C LEU A 140 4.81 -13.66 -9.91
N THR A 141 5.78 -14.56 -10.02
CA THR A 141 5.82 -15.80 -9.22
C THR A 141 5.85 -15.47 -7.74
N PRO A 142 5.00 -16.09 -6.91
CA PRO A 142 5.02 -15.94 -5.46
C PRO A 142 6.39 -16.25 -4.86
N ARG A 143 6.84 -15.42 -3.93
CA ARG A 143 8.16 -15.52 -3.28
C ARG A 143 8.09 -16.11 -1.86
N GLY A 144 6.89 -16.28 -1.32
CA GLY A 144 6.70 -16.83 0.02
C GLY A 144 7.22 -15.96 1.15
N LEU A 145 7.13 -16.47 2.37
CA LEU A 145 7.58 -15.79 3.59
C LEU A 145 9.11 -15.64 3.66
N GLU A 146 9.84 -16.46 2.91
CA GLU A 146 11.32 -16.39 2.87
C GLU A 146 11.81 -15.05 2.33
N LEU A 147 11.08 -14.44 1.38
CA LEU A 147 11.43 -13.11 0.89
C LEU A 147 11.33 -12.08 2.01
N VAL A 148 10.28 -12.12 2.85
CA VAL A 148 10.12 -11.18 3.97
C VAL A 148 11.29 -11.32 4.95
N ARG A 149 11.65 -12.55 5.34
CA ARG A 149 12.77 -12.84 6.26
C ARG A 149 14.10 -12.35 5.69
N ALA A 150 14.36 -12.64 4.42
CA ALA A 150 15.58 -12.22 3.75
C ALA A 150 15.71 -10.69 3.66
N VAL A 151 14.63 -10.00 3.30
CA VAL A 151 14.60 -8.53 3.25
C VAL A 151 14.75 -7.94 4.65
N ARG A 152 14.11 -8.52 5.69
CA ARG A 152 14.29 -8.04 7.07
C ARG A 152 15.75 -8.09 7.54
N GLY A 153 16.53 -9.04 7.04
CA GLY A 153 17.96 -9.13 7.35
C GLY A 153 18.84 -8.02 6.74
N VAL A 154 18.34 -7.26 5.78
CA VAL A 154 19.15 -6.30 5.01
C VAL A 154 18.63 -4.86 5.01
N VAL A 155 17.41 -4.59 5.49
CA VAL A 155 16.85 -3.24 5.57
C VAL A 155 16.45 -2.92 7.01
N ALA A 156 16.66 -1.65 7.41
CA ALA A 156 16.22 -1.14 8.71
C ALA A 156 14.85 -0.43 8.64
N CYS A 157 14.44 0.03 7.44
CA CYS A 157 13.15 0.68 7.24
C CYS A 157 11.99 -0.32 7.38
N PRO A 158 10.76 0.16 7.60
CA PRO A 158 9.57 -0.68 7.61
C PRO A 158 9.39 -1.52 6.35
N ILE A 159 8.92 -2.75 6.53
CA ILE A 159 8.58 -3.70 5.46
C ILE A 159 7.07 -3.85 5.38
N VAL A 160 6.51 -3.60 4.21
CA VAL A 160 5.12 -3.87 3.87
C VAL A 160 5.07 -5.11 2.99
N ALA A 161 4.45 -6.18 3.43
CA ALA A 161 4.29 -7.38 2.60
C ALA A 161 3.00 -7.32 1.79
N ILE A 162 3.04 -7.73 0.51
CA ILE A 162 1.89 -7.67 -0.39
C ILE A 162 1.81 -8.90 -1.29
N GLY A 163 0.61 -9.20 -1.78
CA GLY A 163 0.32 -10.23 -2.79
C GLY A 163 -0.32 -11.47 -2.18
N GLY A 164 -1.61 -11.67 -2.49
CA GLY A 164 -2.40 -12.84 -2.11
C GLY A 164 -2.60 -13.05 -0.61
N ILE A 165 -2.34 -12.04 0.20
CA ILE A 165 -2.51 -12.11 1.66
C ILE A 165 -4.00 -12.05 2.01
N THR A 166 -4.43 -12.91 2.93
CA THR A 166 -5.79 -13.00 3.48
C THR A 166 -5.77 -12.74 4.99
N ALA A 167 -6.95 -12.67 5.62
CA ALA A 167 -7.03 -12.51 7.08
C ALA A 167 -6.35 -13.67 7.83
N GLU A 168 -6.44 -14.89 7.27
CA GLU A 168 -5.84 -16.10 7.86
C GLU A 168 -4.31 -16.13 7.73
N THR A 169 -3.77 -15.58 6.63
CA THR A 169 -2.32 -15.61 6.36
C THR A 169 -1.58 -14.37 6.87
N ALA A 170 -2.28 -13.27 7.13
CA ALA A 170 -1.69 -12.02 7.59
C ALA A 170 -0.86 -12.17 8.89
N PRO A 171 -1.29 -12.93 9.92
CA PRO A 171 -0.46 -13.18 11.11
C PRO A 171 0.88 -13.86 10.80
N LEU A 172 0.89 -14.82 9.86
CA LEU A 172 2.12 -15.52 9.46
C LEU A 172 3.10 -14.58 8.75
N VAL A 173 2.58 -13.67 7.93
CA VAL A 173 3.38 -12.65 7.24
C VAL A 173 4.00 -11.67 8.24
N ARG A 174 3.23 -11.24 9.23
CA ARG A 174 3.72 -10.38 10.33
C ARG A 174 4.82 -11.10 11.13
N ALA A 175 4.59 -12.36 11.51
CA ALA A 175 5.57 -13.17 12.21
C ALA A 175 6.86 -13.42 11.41
N ALA A 176 6.80 -13.36 10.08
CA ALA A 176 7.98 -13.44 9.22
C ALA A 176 8.83 -12.15 9.21
N GLY A 177 8.38 -11.06 9.83
CA GLY A 177 9.13 -9.81 9.97
C GLY A 177 8.59 -8.62 9.17
N ALA A 178 7.38 -8.72 8.60
CA ALA A 178 6.71 -7.57 8.00
C ALA A 178 6.16 -6.63 9.07
N ASP A 179 6.32 -5.32 8.90
CA ASP A 179 5.77 -4.27 9.77
C ASP A 179 4.31 -3.96 9.43
N ALA A 180 3.89 -4.26 8.20
CA ALA A 180 2.50 -4.13 7.75
C ALA A 180 2.20 -5.15 6.66
N VAL A 181 0.91 -5.44 6.47
CA VAL A 181 0.41 -6.22 5.33
C VAL A 181 -0.43 -5.32 4.43
N ALA A 182 -0.13 -5.31 3.11
CA ALA A 182 -0.93 -4.60 2.13
C ALA A 182 -1.90 -5.55 1.43
N MET A 183 -3.16 -5.11 1.31
CA MET A 183 -4.22 -5.95 0.76
C MET A 183 -5.09 -5.17 -0.23
N ILE A 184 -5.46 -5.84 -1.34
CA ILE A 184 -6.39 -5.32 -2.36
C ILE A 184 -7.62 -6.24 -2.41
N GLY A 185 -7.53 -7.32 -3.19
CA GLY A 185 -8.67 -8.16 -3.59
C GLY A 185 -9.46 -8.72 -2.41
N ALA A 186 -8.78 -9.17 -1.35
CA ALA A 186 -9.42 -9.72 -0.16
C ALA A 186 -10.29 -8.68 0.58
N LEU A 187 -9.98 -7.39 0.44
CA LEU A 187 -10.78 -6.31 1.03
C LEU A 187 -11.83 -5.78 0.06
N VAL A 188 -11.43 -5.44 -1.17
CA VAL A 188 -12.31 -4.70 -2.09
C VAL A 188 -13.40 -5.57 -2.72
N ARG A 189 -13.15 -6.89 -2.88
CA ARG A 189 -14.13 -7.84 -3.39
C ARG A 189 -15.04 -8.43 -2.31
N ALA A 190 -14.76 -8.17 -1.03
CA ALA A 190 -15.63 -8.61 0.06
C ALA A 190 -17.03 -7.98 -0.08
N ALA A 191 -18.06 -8.73 0.30
CA ALA A 191 -19.44 -8.23 0.35
C ALA A 191 -19.53 -7.03 1.30
N ASP A 192 -18.88 -7.11 2.45
CA ASP A 192 -18.67 -6.02 3.42
C ASP A 192 -17.16 -5.76 3.62
N PRO A 193 -16.57 -4.74 2.93
CA PRO A 193 -15.17 -4.39 3.10
C PRO A 193 -14.80 -3.96 4.52
N ALA A 194 -15.73 -3.33 5.25
CA ALA A 194 -15.49 -2.93 6.63
C ALA A 194 -15.35 -4.15 7.55
N ALA A 195 -16.19 -5.16 7.38
CA ALA A 195 -16.07 -6.42 8.11
C ALA A 195 -14.77 -7.16 7.78
N ALA A 196 -14.37 -7.16 6.49
CA ALA A 196 -13.11 -7.76 6.07
C ALA A 196 -11.89 -7.07 6.72
N VAL A 197 -11.87 -5.74 6.79
CA VAL A 197 -10.83 -4.97 7.50
C VAL A 197 -10.79 -5.36 8.98
N ARG A 198 -11.95 -5.39 9.67
CA ARG A 198 -12.01 -5.79 11.09
C ARG A 198 -11.47 -7.20 11.32
N ALA A 199 -11.80 -8.15 10.44
CA ALA A 199 -11.30 -9.51 10.53
C ALA A 199 -9.77 -9.59 10.42
N VAL A 200 -9.17 -8.84 9.47
CA VAL A 200 -7.71 -8.76 9.33
C VAL A 200 -7.09 -8.15 10.59
N LEU A 201 -7.60 -6.99 11.05
CA LEU A 201 -7.05 -6.29 12.21
C LEU A 201 -7.12 -7.12 13.49
N ALA A 202 -8.17 -7.92 13.69
CA ALA A 202 -8.29 -8.83 14.82
C ALA A 202 -7.18 -9.90 14.86
N GLY A 203 -6.61 -10.26 13.70
CA GLY A 203 -5.53 -11.24 13.61
C GLY A 203 -4.11 -10.67 13.71
N ILE A 204 -3.92 -9.36 13.47
CA ILE A 204 -2.59 -8.74 13.38
C ILE A 204 -2.37 -7.56 14.34
N GLY A 205 -3.38 -7.21 15.13
CA GLY A 205 -3.38 -6.12 16.12
C GLY A 205 -2.75 -6.50 17.43
#